data_8682a4b9016273885c3e3ad6e4f3444d
#
_entry.id   8682a4b9016273885c3e3ad6e4f3444d
#
_cell.length_a   1.000
_cell.length_b   1.000
_cell.length_c   1.000
_cell.angle_alpha   90.00
_cell.angle_beta   90.00
_cell.angle_gamma   90.00
#
_symmetry.space_group_name_H-M   'P 1'
#
loop_
_entity.id
_entity.type
_entity.pdbx_description
1 polymer ?
#
loop_
_entity_poly.entity_id
_entity_poly.type
_entity_poly.pdbx_seq_one_letter_code
_entity_poly.pdbx_strand_id
1 'polypeptide(L)'
;MLRNFIQERIILPIGDLVNGQCVAKYLKFMLKSQYWTREQLDEFQNERLRALIAYAYENVPFYHDVMIERGLTPADIQTMADLVKLPIISKEVVRREGTERFLSKTMPRSQMVKHSSSGSTGQPFEYYNTRLSYSVNMACNLRGWYNFGWRLGDRYVKISQNPRKSKLKRLQDWITGNLYIATADLSDKHMYEIMQQIEKYRPVVIRSYPDPLYIMAQYRLQHRDEFTYCPKVITTTGNILYDNERETIEEAFGCKVFDAYGSEGNSNVFECTTHCGYHSSEEYGITEILDEDGNPTLKGRVVATDLWNYAHPFIRYDVQDIMELDPTPCSCGRAHLHVKRIWGRDNELLVAPSGRRYTVHHFTVFFESTVSPELKDSIDQFQFVQHVDGTTTLKIVVNAKYDQSVADYLKTYWEREFGALVDIQVVDRIPIMHNNKRRFIIVEK
;
A
#
# COMPACT_ATOMS: atom_id res chain seq x y z
N MET A 1 25.19 -13.91 10.35
CA MET A 1 24.77 -15.32 10.45
C MET A 1 24.28 -15.70 11.85
N LEU A 2 25.10 -15.61 12.93
CA LEU A 2 24.64 -16.00 14.28
C LEU A 2 23.44 -15.20 14.78
N ARG A 3 23.44 -13.87 14.60
CA ARG A 3 22.32 -13.00 14.99
C ARG A 3 21.01 -13.36 14.27
N ASN A 4 21.05 -13.62 12.97
CA ASN A 4 19.87 -14.01 12.18
C ASN A 4 19.32 -15.34 12.69
N PHE A 5 20.18 -16.32 12.96
CA PHE A 5 19.79 -17.60 13.54
C PHE A 5 19.08 -17.43 14.91
N ILE A 6 19.67 -16.61 15.81
CA ILE A 6 19.08 -16.32 17.11
C ILE A 6 17.69 -15.63 16.95
N GLN A 7 17.60 -14.65 16.06
CA GLN A 7 16.34 -13.94 15.81
C GLN A 7 15.25 -14.87 15.25
N GLU A 8 15.58 -15.71 14.27
CA GLU A 8 14.60 -16.59 13.63
C GLU A 8 14.21 -17.79 14.48
N ARG A 9 15.18 -18.39 15.20
CA ARG A 9 14.98 -19.66 15.89
C ARG A 9 14.66 -19.54 17.39
N ILE A 10 14.96 -18.39 17.98
CA ILE A 10 14.79 -18.18 19.42
C ILE A 10 13.88 -16.98 19.67
N ILE A 11 14.26 -15.79 19.23
CA ILE A 11 13.55 -14.55 19.57
C ILE A 11 12.14 -14.53 18.96
N LEU A 12 11.98 -14.87 17.69
CA LEU A 12 10.68 -14.88 17.04
C LEU A 12 9.71 -15.91 17.69
N PRO A 13 10.08 -17.19 17.90
CA PRO A 13 9.21 -18.14 18.61
C PRO A 13 8.86 -17.72 20.04
N ILE A 14 9.81 -17.14 20.80
CA ILE A 14 9.53 -16.62 22.14
C ILE A 14 8.56 -15.43 22.05
N GLY A 15 8.75 -14.52 21.10
CA GLY A 15 7.83 -13.42 20.83
C GLY A 15 6.42 -13.90 20.47
N ASP A 16 6.32 -14.94 19.64
CA ASP A 16 5.05 -15.59 19.30
C ASP A 16 4.35 -16.14 20.55
N LEU A 17 5.07 -16.86 21.38
CA LEU A 17 4.53 -17.44 22.63
C LEU A 17 4.02 -16.34 23.58
N VAL A 18 4.82 -15.32 23.84
CA VAL A 18 4.48 -14.22 24.75
C VAL A 18 3.26 -13.42 24.27
N ASN A 19 3.12 -13.23 22.96
CA ASN A 19 2.03 -12.44 22.38
C ASN A 19 0.82 -13.30 21.93
N GLY A 20 0.88 -14.63 22.08
CA GLY A 20 -0.13 -15.54 21.57
C GLY A 20 -0.25 -15.50 20.05
N GLN A 21 0.89 -15.37 19.37
CA GLN A 21 1.03 -15.29 17.91
C GLN A 21 1.65 -16.58 17.35
N CYS A 22 1.74 -16.68 16.03
CA CYS A 22 2.29 -17.86 15.33
C CYS A 22 3.00 -17.45 14.02
N VAL A 23 3.69 -16.31 14.05
CA VAL A 23 4.42 -15.75 12.89
C VAL A 23 5.46 -16.71 12.35
N ALA A 24 6.24 -17.35 13.23
CA ALA A 24 7.28 -18.30 12.84
C ALA A 24 6.73 -19.50 12.05
N LYS A 25 5.55 -20.03 12.47
CA LYS A 25 4.86 -21.11 11.78
C LYS A 25 4.47 -20.69 10.35
N TYR A 26 3.82 -19.54 10.22
CA TYR A 26 3.32 -19.06 8.92
C TYR A 26 4.43 -18.54 8.03
N LEU A 27 5.51 -17.98 8.58
CA LEU A 27 6.68 -17.62 7.78
C LEU A 27 7.29 -18.85 7.11
N LYS A 28 7.48 -19.95 7.88
CA LYS A 28 7.97 -21.22 7.32
C LYS A 28 7.04 -21.78 6.25
N PHE A 29 5.72 -21.67 6.46
CA PHE A 29 4.72 -22.05 5.48
C PHE A 29 4.86 -21.24 4.19
N MET A 30 4.84 -19.90 4.28
CA MET A 30 4.88 -19.00 3.12
C MET A 30 6.20 -19.03 2.36
N LEU A 31 7.32 -19.30 3.02
CA LEU A 31 8.61 -19.51 2.34
C LEU A 31 8.61 -20.78 1.47
N LYS A 32 7.74 -21.72 1.77
CA LYS A 32 7.55 -22.96 1.00
C LYS A 32 6.51 -22.78 -0.12
N SER A 33 5.32 -22.26 0.25
CA SER A 33 4.17 -22.13 -0.64
C SER A 33 4.36 -21.12 -1.77
N GLN A 34 5.28 -20.16 -1.62
CA GLN A 34 5.58 -19.19 -2.68
C GLN A 34 6.03 -19.78 -4.01
N TYR A 35 6.34 -21.08 -4.06
CA TYR A 35 6.71 -21.84 -5.26
C TYR A 35 5.70 -22.96 -5.56
N TRP A 36 4.51 -22.90 -4.98
CA TRP A 36 3.43 -23.80 -5.34
C TRP A 36 2.97 -23.58 -6.78
N THR A 37 2.45 -24.64 -7.38
CA THR A 37 1.82 -24.53 -8.70
C THR A 37 0.51 -23.75 -8.62
N ARG A 38 -0.05 -23.36 -9.75
CA ARG A 38 -1.34 -22.67 -9.79
C ARG A 38 -2.44 -23.54 -9.16
N GLU A 39 -2.45 -24.82 -9.46
CA GLU A 39 -3.45 -25.77 -8.92
C GLU A 39 -3.35 -25.89 -7.39
N GLN A 40 -2.13 -25.89 -6.84
CA GLN A 40 -1.94 -25.95 -5.39
C GLN A 40 -2.40 -24.67 -4.70
N LEU A 41 -2.18 -23.51 -5.31
CA LEU A 41 -2.66 -22.22 -4.80
C LEU A 41 -4.19 -22.15 -4.87
N ASP A 42 -4.79 -22.55 -6.00
CA ASP A 42 -6.24 -22.55 -6.19
C ASP A 42 -6.94 -23.47 -5.19
N GLU A 43 -6.44 -24.69 -5.00
CA GLU A 43 -7.03 -25.62 -4.03
C GLU A 43 -6.91 -25.08 -2.60
N PHE A 44 -5.76 -24.51 -2.24
CA PHE A 44 -5.57 -23.89 -0.93
C PHE A 44 -6.52 -22.71 -0.71
N GLN A 45 -6.65 -21.80 -1.69
CA GLN A 45 -7.58 -20.68 -1.60
C GLN A 45 -9.03 -21.15 -1.50
N ASN A 46 -9.43 -22.14 -2.31
CA ASN A 46 -10.77 -22.70 -2.28
C ASN A 46 -11.08 -23.39 -0.94
N GLU A 47 -10.14 -24.14 -0.37
CA GLU A 47 -10.28 -24.76 0.96
C GLU A 47 -10.51 -23.69 2.03
N ARG A 48 -9.67 -22.65 2.04
CA ARG A 48 -9.78 -21.54 3.01
C ARG A 48 -11.06 -20.75 2.81
N LEU A 49 -11.46 -20.52 1.56
CA LEU A 49 -12.70 -19.83 1.21
C LEU A 49 -13.92 -20.58 1.75
N ARG A 50 -14.02 -21.91 1.49
CA ARG A 50 -15.12 -22.74 2.01
C ARG A 50 -15.24 -22.61 3.52
N ALA A 51 -14.12 -22.68 4.25
CA ALA A 51 -14.10 -22.54 5.70
C ALA A 51 -14.56 -21.14 6.15
N LEU A 52 -14.11 -20.08 5.46
CA LEU A 52 -14.49 -18.69 5.73
C LEU A 52 -15.99 -18.45 5.49
N ILE A 53 -16.51 -18.93 4.34
CA ILE A 53 -17.93 -18.77 3.97
C ILE A 53 -18.84 -19.49 4.95
N ALA A 54 -18.54 -20.75 5.31
CA ALA A 54 -19.31 -21.50 6.31
C ALA A 54 -19.32 -20.75 7.66
N TYR A 55 -18.17 -20.28 8.11
CA TYR A 55 -18.06 -19.52 9.35
C TYR A 55 -18.84 -18.18 9.27
N ALA A 56 -18.70 -17.44 8.19
CA ALA A 56 -19.38 -16.15 8.03
C ALA A 56 -20.92 -16.31 7.99
N TYR A 57 -21.39 -17.34 7.31
CA TYR A 57 -22.81 -17.67 7.28
C TYR A 57 -23.38 -17.95 8.67
N GLU A 58 -22.68 -18.72 9.51
CA GLU A 58 -23.16 -19.11 10.83
C GLU A 58 -22.98 -17.98 11.87
N ASN A 59 -21.92 -17.18 11.77
CA ASN A 59 -21.46 -16.35 12.88
C ASN A 59 -21.49 -14.85 12.61
N VAL A 60 -21.67 -14.37 11.35
CA VAL A 60 -21.60 -12.95 11.02
C VAL A 60 -22.96 -12.49 10.46
N PRO A 61 -23.70 -11.61 11.17
CA PRO A 61 -25.05 -11.23 10.81
C PRO A 61 -25.23 -10.76 9.38
N PHE A 62 -24.33 -9.87 8.93
CA PHE A 62 -24.42 -9.31 7.58
C PHE A 62 -24.37 -10.40 6.50
N TYR A 63 -23.39 -11.31 6.56
CA TYR A 63 -23.24 -12.36 5.55
C TYR A 63 -24.33 -13.41 5.64
N HIS A 64 -24.83 -13.71 6.84
CA HIS A 64 -25.99 -14.58 7.02
C HIS A 64 -27.21 -14.03 6.26
N ASP A 65 -27.56 -12.78 6.56
CA ASP A 65 -28.76 -12.15 5.99
C ASP A 65 -28.63 -12.01 4.46
N VAL A 66 -27.48 -11.55 3.96
CA VAL A 66 -27.23 -11.43 2.51
C VAL A 66 -27.34 -12.77 1.79
N MET A 67 -26.83 -13.85 2.38
CA MET A 67 -26.92 -15.17 1.74
C MET A 67 -28.36 -15.69 1.75
N ILE A 68 -29.09 -15.52 2.84
CA ILE A 68 -30.53 -15.88 2.92
C ILE A 68 -31.35 -15.10 1.91
N GLU A 69 -31.17 -13.79 1.82
CA GLU A 69 -31.87 -12.91 0.85
C GLU A 69 -31.64 -13.33 -0.59
N ARG A 70 -30.45 -13.89 -0.89
CA ARG A 70 -30.07 -14.38 -2.22
C ARG A 70 -30.38 -15.86 -2.45
N GLY A 71 -30.96 -16.55 -1.48
CA GLY A 71 -31.24 -17.97 -1.54
C GLY A 71 -29.99 -18.85 -1.60
N LEU A 72 -28.88 -18.36 -1.01
CA LEU A 72 -27.57 -19.02 -1.02
C LEU A 72 -27.31 -19.71 0.32
N THR A 73 -26.60 -20.82 0.23
CA THR A 73 -26.03 -21.56 1.35
C THR A 73 -24.49 -21.64 1.19
N PRO A 74 -23.73 -22.03 2.22
CA PRO A 74 -22.30 -22.27 2.07
C PRO A 74 -21.95 -23.29 0.97
N ALA A 75 -22.84 -24.23 0.64
CA ALA A 75 -22.63 -25.19 -0.43
C ALA A 75 -22.61 -24.55 -1.83
N ASP A 76 -23.17 -23.37 -1.99
CA ASP A 76 -23.22 -22.64 -3.28
C ASP A 76 -21.92 -21.86 -3.56
N ILE A 77 -21.03 -21.69 -2.56
CA ILE A 77 -19.75 -20.97 -2.65
C ILE A 77 -18.60 -21.93 -2.35
N GLN A 78 -18.16 -22.68 -3.34
CA GLN A 78 -17.14 -23.72 -3.20
C GLN A 78 -15.79 -23.33 -3.77
N THR A 79 -15.76 -22.38 -4.69
CA THR A 79 -14.57 -21.92 -5.39
C THR A 79 -14.53 -20.40 -5.46
N MET A 80 -13.35 -19.84 -5.79
CA MET A 80 -13.18 -18.41 -6.01
C MET A 80 -14.11 -17.87 -7.10
N ALA A 81 -14.43 -18.68 -8.12
CA ALA A 81 -15.37 -18.29 -9.18
C ALA A 81 -16.81 -18.06 -8.66
N ASP A 82 -17.17 -18.70 -7.56
CA ASP A 82 -18.49 -18.53 -6.95
C ASP A 82 -18.65 -17.24 -6.18
N LEU A 83 -17.56 -16.53 -5.88
CA LEU A 83 -17.60 -15.27 -5.15
C LEU A 83 -18.47 -14.22 -5.83
N VAL A 84 -18.62 -14.28 -7.15
CA VAL A 84 -19.52 -13.39 -7.91
C VAL A 84 -20.97 -13.42 -7.42
N LYS A 85 -21.41 -14.50 -6.79
CA LYS A 85 -22.74 -14.65 -6.19
C LYS A 85 -22.96 -13.76 -4.96
N LEU A 86 -21.87 -13.30 -4.31
CA LEU A 86 -21.90 -12.41 -3.17
C LEU A 86 -21.72 -10.94 -3.62
N PRO A 87 -22.31 -9.97 -2.89
CA PRO A 87 -22.14 -8.56 -3.25
C PRO A 87 -20.71 -8.08 -2.95
N ILE A 88 -20.30 -7.05 -3.67
CA ILE A 88 -19.10 -6.29 -3.34
C ILE A 88 -19.42 -5.39 -2.16
N ILE A 89 -18.59 -5.44 -1.12
CA ILE A 89 -18.74 -4.67 0.11
C ILE A 89 -17.78 -3.49 0.07
N SER A 90 -18.29 -2.28 0.22
CA SER A 90 -17.48 -1.08 0.35
C SER A 90 -17.46 -0.57 1.80
N LYS A 91 -16.59 0.37 2.05
CA LYS A 91 -16.51 1.10 3.32
C LYS A 91 -17.82 1.80 3.67
N GLU A 92 -18.51 2.32 2.66
CA GLU A 92 -19.80 2.97 2.78
C GLU A 92 -20.88 1.96 3.19
N VAL A 93 -20.85 0.76 2.62
CA VAL A 93 -21.76 -0.35 3.02
C VAL A 93 -21.55 -0.70 4.49
N VAL A 94 -20.28 -0.88 4.94
CA VAL A 94 -20.01 -1.19 6.36
C VAL A 94 -20.48 -0.07 7.28
N ARG A 95 -20.32 1.20 6.88
CA ARG A 95 -20.81 2.34 7.67
C ARG A 95 -22.31 2.40 7.75
N ARG A 96 -23.01 2.20 6.64
CA ARG A 96 -24.48 2.20 6.57
C ARG A 96 -25.10 1.09 7.42
N GLU A 97 -24.57 -0.12 7.30
CA GLU A 97 -25.07 -1.30 8.00
C GLU A 97 -24.62 -1.33 9.48
N GLY A 98 -23.55 -0.61 9.82
CA GLY A 98 -22.91 -0.62 11.14
C GLY A 98 -21.88 -1.74 11.30
N THR A 99 -20.71 -1.39 11.82
CA THR A 99 -19.57 -2.32 11.99
C THR A 99 -19.95 -3.59 12.75
N GLU A 100 -20.83 -3.50 13.75
CA GLU A 100 -21.26 -4.64 14.57
C GLU A 100 -21.89 -5.78 13.75
N ARG A 101 -22.59 -5.49 12.65
CA ARG A 101 -23.17 -6.52 11.78
C ARG A 101 -22.12 -7.34 11.03
N PHE A 102 -20.93 -6.81 10.86
CA PHE A 102 -19.80 -7.49 10.19
C PHE A 102 -18.90 -8.27 11.15
N LEU A 103 -19.17 -8.18 12.47
CA LEU A 103 -18.36 -8.88 13.45
C LEU A 103 -18.96 -10.25 13.81
N SER A 104 -18.05 -11.18 14.12
CA SER A 104 -18.44 -12.49 14.62
C SER A 104 -19.18 -12.38 15.95
N LYS A 105 -20.37 -12.98 16.04
CA LYS A 105 -21.15 -13.09 17.28
C LYS A 105 -20.55 -14.05 18.31
N THR A 106 -19.81 -15.03 17.84
CA THR A 106 -19.30 -16.13 18.71
C THR A 106 -17.87 -15.88 19.17
N MET A 107 -17.12 -14.97 18.51
CA MET A 107 -15.77 -14.65 18.93
C MET A 107 -15.79 -13.62 20.07
N PRO A 108 -15.17 -13.92 21.23
CA PRO A 108 -15.07 -12.96 22.33
C PRO A 108 -14.33 -11.69 21.93
N ARG A 109 -14.81 -10.52 22.36
CA ARG A 109 -14.17 -9.21 22.08
C ARG A 109 -12.71 -9.14 22.56
N SER A 110 -12.34 -9.88 23.62
CA SER A 110 -10.97 -9.97 24.11
C SER A 110 -9.99 -10.63 23.13
N GLN A 111 -10.49 -11.35 22.14
CA GLN A 111 -9.69 -11.95 21.07
C GLN A 111 -9.61 -11.06 19.82
N MET A 112 -10.39 -9.98 19.78
CA MET A 112 -10.41 -9.02 18.68
C MET A 112 -9.49 -7.86 18.98
N VAL A 113 -8.63 -7.52 18.01
CA VAL A 113 -7.74 -6.35 18.08
C VAL A 113 -8.30 -5.27 17.20
N LYS A 114 -8.66 -4.13 17.81
CA LYS A 114 -9.22 -2.98 17.10
C LYS A 114 -8.13 -2.26 16.32
N HIS A 115 -8.43 -1.94 15.06
CA HIS A 115 -7.65 -1.10 14.19
C HIS A 115 -8.50 0.06 13.67
N SER A 116 -7.83 1.11 13.22
CA SER A 116 -8.47 2.25 12.57
C SER A 116 -7.67 2.61 11.34
N SER A 117 -8.33 2.67 10.19
CA SER A 117 -7.72 3.25 9.01
C SER A 117 -7.73 4.77 9.11
N SER A 118 -6.73 5.41 8.53
CA SER A 118 -6.57 6.88 8.58
C SER A 118 -7.66 7.67 7.84
N GLY A 119 -8.64 7.00 7.24
CA GLY A 119 -9.80 7.57 6.57
C GLY A 119 -9.45 8.72 5.62
N SER A 120 -9.25 8.47 4.34
CA SER A 120 -9.00 9.51 3.33
C SER A 120 -10.13 10.55 3.23
N THR A 121 -11.30 10.27 3.80
CA THR A 121 -12.51 11.12 3.86
C THR A 121 -12.69 11.83 5.20
N GLY A 122 -11.68 11.84 6.09
CA GLY A 122 -11.75 12.52 7.40
C GLY A 122 -12.43 11.73 8.52
N GLN A 123 -13.15 10.64 8.22
CA GLN A 123 -13.72 9.76 9.24
C GLN A 123 -12.96 8.44 9.29
N PRO A 124 -12.38 8.05 10.46
CA PRO A 124 -11.70 6.78 10.62
C PRO A 124 -12.65 5.61 10.36
N PHE A 125 -12.16 4.61 9.64
CA PHE A 125 -12.85 3.34 9.49
C PHE A 125 -12.29 2.36 10.51
N GLU A 126 -13.15 1.88 11.41
CA GLU A 126 -12.78 0.92 12.45
C GLU A 126 -13.01 -0.50 11.98
N TYR A 127 -12.01 -1.34 12.16
CA TYR A 127 -12.09 -2.76 11.87
C TYR A 127 -11.33 -3.58 12.90
N TYR A 128 -11.55 -4.90 12.90
CA TYR A 128 -11.01 -5.80 13.92
C TYR A 128 -10.28 -6.95 13.26
N ASN A 129 -9.12 -7.29 13.82
CA ASN A 129 -8.32 -8.45 13.42
C ASN A 129 -8.21 -9.45 14.58
N THR A 130 -7.80 -10.67 14.26
CA THR A 130 -7.38 -11.66 15.26
C THR A 130 -5.87 -11.72 15.37
N ARG A 131 -5.35 -12.33 16.46
CA ARG A 131 -3.91 -12.62 16.55
C ARG A 131 -3.43 -13.55 15.43
N LEU A 132 -4.30 -14.46 14.98
CA LEU A 132 -4.02 -15.33 13.84
C LEU A 132 -3.87 -14.54 12.54
N SER A 133 -4.86 -13.73 12.18
CA SER A 133 -4.82 -12.87 11.00
C SER A 133 -3.60 -11.96 11.01
N TYR A 134 -3.30 -11.32 12.16
CA TYR A 134 -2.08 -10.53 12.33
C TYR A 134 -0.80 -11.35 12.10
N SER A 135 -0.74 -12.60 12.62
CA SER A 135 0.45 -13.46 12.45
C SER A 135 0.69 -13.84 11.00
N VAL A 136 -0.38 -14.13 10.27
CA VAL A 136 -0.31 -14.44 8.84
C VAL A 136 0.11 -13.21 8.04
N ASN A 137 -0.45 -12.04 8.34
CA ASN A 137 -0.03 -10.76 7.74
C ASN A 137 1.46 -10.49 7.97
N MET A 138 1.94 -10.64 9.20
CA MET A 138 3.34 -10.43 9.53
C MET A 138 4.26 -11.41 8.79
N ALA A 139 3.86 -12.69 8.71
CA ALA A 139 4.60 -13.71 7.98
C ALA A 139 4.68 -13.40 6.48
N CYS A 140 3.58 -12.91 5.90
CA CYS A 140 3.52 -12.45 4.53
C CYS A 140 4.52 -11.30 4.26
N ASN A 141 4.52 -10.28 5.13
CA ASN A 141 5.45 -9.17 5.04
C ASN A 141 6.92 -9.64 5.19
N LEU A 142 7.20 -10.52 6.15
CA LEU A 142 8.56 -11.07 6.34
C LEU A 142 9.03 -11.86 5.11
N ARG A 143 8.14 -12.66 4.47
CA ARG A 143 8.45 -13.33 3.21
C ARG A 143 8.84 -12.33 2.12
N GLY A 144 8.07 -11.25 1.95
CA GLY A 144 8.38 -10.20 0.99
C GLY A 144 9.78 -9.60 1.23
N TRP A 145 10.09 -9.24 2.46
CA TRP A 145 11.41 -8.71 2.81
C TRP A 145 12.54 -9.72 2.64
N TYR A 146 12.27 -11.01 2.92
CA TYR A 146 13.23 -12.09 2.67
C TYR A 146 13.57 -12.21 1.18
N ASN A 147 12.56 -12.05 0.32
CA ASN A 147 12.75 -12.03 -1.13
C ASN A 147 13.59 -10.83 -1.58
N PHE A 148 13.46 -9.69 -0.92
CA PHE A 148 14.30 -8.51 -1.18
C PHE A 148 15.71 -8.61 -0.60
N GLY A 149 16.03 -9.69 0.13
CA GLY A 149 17.37 -9.97 0.62
C GLY A 149 17.70 -9.53 2.03
N TRP A 150 16.70 -9.06 2.80
CA TRP A 150 16.81 -8.86 4.25
C TRP A 150 16.41 -10.14 4.99
N ARG A 151 16.95 -10.33 6.18
CA ARG A 151 16.63 -11.44 7.10
C ARG A 151 16.40 -10.90 8.51
N LEU A 152 15.58 -11.59 9.30
CA LEU A 152 15.45 -11.31 10.72
C LEU A 152 16.82 -11.30 11.39
N GLY A 153 17.12 -10.23 12.13
CA GLY A 153 18.42 -10.01 12.73
C GLY A 153 19.36 -9.09 11.94
N ASP A 154 19.10 -8.85 10.67
CA ASP A 154 19.80 -7.80 9.92
C ASP A 154 19.38 -6.43 10.43
N ARG A 155 20.34 -5.50 10.47
CA ARG A 155 20.06 -4.10 10.80
C ARG A 155 19.18 -3.49 9.72
N TYR A 156 18.17 -2.76 10.14
CA TYR A 156 17.34 -1.99 9.21
C TYR A 156 17.01 -0.61 9.76
N VAL A 157 16.70 0.32 8.87
CA VAL A 157 16.17 1.64 9.17
C VAL A 157 14.71 1.67 8.78
N LYS A 158 13.84 2.09 9.72
CA LYS A 158 12.46 2.43 9.42
C LYS A 158 12.28 3.93 9.51
N ILE A 159 12.02 4.55 8.37
CA ILE A 159 11.67 5.96 8.26
C ILE A 159 10.16 6.10 8.34
N SER A 160 9.67 7.00 9.19
CA SER A 160 8.24 7.24 9.40
C SER A 160 8.03 8.64 9.93
N GLN A 161 6.91 9.24 9.61
CA GLN A 161 6.57 10.59 10.05
C GLN A 161 6.19 10.66 11.53
N ASN A 162 5.76 9.55 12.13
CA ASN A 162 5.30 9.52 13.52
C ASN A 162 6.44 9.28 14.51
N PRO A 163 6.59 10.10 15.57
CA PRO A 163 7.64 9.90 16.56
C PRO A 163 7.41 8.61 17.38
N ARG A 164 8.50 7.93 17.77
CA ARG A 164 8.47 6.78 18.69
C ARG A 164 8.24 7.26 20.12
N LYS A 165 7.01 7.16 20.65
CA LYS A 165 6.65 7.60 21.99
C LYS A 165 6.89 6.54 23.09
N SER A 166 6.78 5.24 22.78
CA SER A 166 6.83 4.17 23.79
C SER A 166 8.25 3.68 24.05
N LYS A 167 8.65 3.63 25.34
CA LYS A 167 9.94 3.05 25.77
C LYS A 167 10.06 1.56 25.41
N LEU A 168 8.94 0.81 25.55
CA LEU A 168 8.89 -0.61 25.19
C LEU A 168 9.17 -0.84 23.71
N LYS A 169 8.60 0.01 22.85
CA LYS A 169 8.87 -0.05 21.39
C LYS A 169 10.32 0.29 21.06
N ARG A 170 10.97 1.20 21.79
CA ARG A 170 12.40 1.49 21.61
C ARG A 170 13.26 0.28 21.98
N LEU A 171 12.92 -0.42 23.07
CA LEU A 171 13.61 -1.66 23.44
C LEU A 171 13.42 -2.75 22.38
N GLN A 172 12.22 -2.92 21.85
CA GLN A 172 11.92 -3.83 20.76
C GLN A 172 12.73 -3.48 19.51
N ASP A 173 12.80 -2.19 19.14
CA ASP A 173 13.60 -1.70 18.02
C ASP A 173 15.09 -2.08 18.19
N TRP A 174 15.64 -1.89 19.39
CA TRP A 174 17.02 -2.28 19.70
C TRP A 174 17.25 -3.80 19.57
N ILE A 175 16.35 -4.61 20.12
CA ILE A 175 16.43 -6.08 20.04
C ILE A 175 16.38 -6.55 18.58
N THR A 176 15.48 -6.00 17.78
CA THR A 176 15.26 -6.40 16.38
C THR A 176 16.28 -5.77 15.42
N GLY A 177 17.11 -4.82 15.89
CA GLY A 177 18.08 -4.10 15.04
C GLY A 177 17.41 -3.08 14.14
N ASN A 178 16.35 -2.44 14.62
CA ASN A 178 15.68 -1.34 13.95
C ASN A 178 16.23 0.00 14.44
N LEU A 179 16.71 0.84 13.53
CA LEU A 179 16.89 2.26 13.77
C LEU A 179 15.64 2.98 13.26
N TYR A 180 14.84 3.49 14.18
CA TYR A 180 13.63 4.22 13.84
C TYR A 180 13.92 5.71 13.71
N ILE A 181 13.67 6.27 12.54
CA ILE A 181 13.87 7.69 12.20
C ILE A 181 12.50 8.33 11.98
N ALA A 182 12.24 9.44 12.70
CA ALA A 182 11.04 10.23 12.50
C ALA A 182 11.35 11.39 11.54
N THR A 183 10.56 11.55 10.49
CA THR A 183 10.72 12.60 9.46
C THR A 183 9.60 13.63 9.51
N ALA A 184 9.25 14.09 10.72
CA ALA A 184 8.29 15.16 10.88
C ALA A 184 8.83 16.53 10.39
N ASP A 185 10.14 16.66 10.34
CA ASP A 185 10.88 17.81 9.80
C ASP A 185 11.92 17.28 8.78
N LEU A 186 11.91 17.84 7.59
CA LEU A 186 12.84 17.53 6.49
C LEU A 186 13.68 18.77 6.11
N SER A 187 13.95 19.67 7.08
CA SER A 187 14.91 20.76 6.87
C SER A 187 16.32 20.23 6.62
N ASP A 188 17.15 20.99 5.93
CA ASP A 188 18.53 20.62 5.57
C ASP A 188 19.34 20.13 6.76
N LYS A 189 19.22 20.81 7.90
CA LYS A 189 19.90 20.42 9.14
C LYS A 189 19.46 19.01 9.60
N HIS A 190 18.16 18.76 9.59
CA HIS A 190 17.61 17.47 10.02
C HIS A 190 17.96 16.35 9.03
N MET A 191 17.95 16.67 7.75
CA MET A 191 18.39 15.76 6.69
C MET A 191 19.84 15.33 6.88
N TYR A 192 20.72 16.28 7.17
CA TYR A 192 22.12 15.98 7.48
C TYR A 192 22.26 15.01 8.66
N GLU A 193 21.55 15.28 9.76
CA GLU A 193 21.53 14.41 10.95
C GLU A 193 21.01 13.01 10.64
N ILE A 194 19.95 12.90 9.83
CA ILE A 194 19.39 11.62 9.38
C ILE A 194 20.40 10.86 8.54
N MET A 195 21.02 11.51 7.58
CA MET A 195 22.02 10.88 6.70
C MET A 195 23.24 10.42 7.50
N GLN A 196 23.72 11.20 8.47
CA GLN A 196 24.79 10.79 9.38
C GLN A 196 24.42 9.56 10.21
N GLN A 197 23.17 9.48 10.70
CA GLN A 197 22.70 8.30 11.44
C GLN A 197 22.71 7.05 10.56
N ILE A 198 22.25 7.15 9.30
CA ILE A 198 22.24 6.04 8.33
C ILE A 198 23.69 5.59 8.02
N GLU A 199 24.58 6.56 7.75
CA GLU A 199 26.00 6.32 7.46
C GLU A 199 26.68 5.55 8.61
N LYS A 200 26.45 5.98 9.85
CA LYS A 200 26.99 5.35 11.05
C LYS A 200 26.37 3.98 11.33
N TYR A 201 25.05 3.86 11.16
CA TYR A 201 24.30 2.64 11.50
C TYR A 201 24.55 1.53 10.49
N ARG A 202 24.76 1.87 9.22
CA ARG A 202 25.00 0.94 8.10
C ARG A 202 23.93 -0.17 8.02
N PRO A 203 22.64 0.18 7.75
CA PRO A 203 21.55 -0.78 7.69
C PRO A 203 21.64 -1.65 6.44
N VAL A 204 21.23 -2.91 6.51
CA VAL A 204 21.07 -3.76 5.33
C VAL A 204 19.92 -3.27 4.44
N VAL A 205 18.83 -2.82 5.08
CA VAL A 205 17.66 -2.27 4.37
C VAL A 205 17.22 -0.94 4.97
N ILE A 206 16.75 -0.04 4.11
CA ILE A 206 15.98 1.16 4.48
C ILE A 206 14.53 0.96 4.02
N ARG A 207 13.58 1.10 4.95
CA ARG A 207 12.15 1.06 4.69
C ARG A 207 11.53 2.43 4.93
N SER A 208 10.79 2.93 3.93
CA SER A 208 10.15 4.25 3.99
C SER A 208 8.88 4.31 3.14
N TYR A 209 8.17 5.43 3.23
CA TYR A 209 7.29 5.88 2.15
C TYR A 209 8.14 6.47 1.01
N PRO A 210 7.64 6.46 -0.25
CA PRO A 210 8.36 7.05 -1.39
C PRO A 210 8.73 8.52 -1.17
N ASP A 211 7.77 9.39 -0.84
CA ASP A 211 7.97 10.84 -0.75
C ASP A 211 9.15 11.27 0.15
N PRO A 212 9.23 10.89 1.47
CA PRO A 212 10.34 11.30 2.30
C PRO A 212 11.66 10.72 1.82
N LEU A 213 11.63 9.52 1.23
CA LEU A 213 12.81 8.88 0.70
C LEU A 213 13.33 9.59 -0.57
N TYR A 214 12.43 10.05 -1.43
CA TYR A 214 12.78 10.85 -2.61
C TYR A 214 13.45 12.17 -2.22
N ILE A 215 12.89 12.90 -1.25
CA ILE A 215 13.50 14.14 -0.74
C ILE A 215 14.90 13.85 -0.15
N MET A 216 15.05 12.78 0.62
CA MET A 216 16.35 12.34 1.14
C MET A 216 17.34 11.97 0.02
N ALA A 217 16.85 11.34 -1.05
CA ALA A 217 17.66 11.00 -2.21
C ALA A 217 18.19 12.25 -2.93
N GLN A 218 17.33 13.25 -3.16
CA GLN A 218 17.74 14.54 -3.74
C GLN A 218 18.80 15.22 -2.89
N TYR A 219 18.61 15.29 -1.56
CA TYR A 219 19.59 15.83 -0.64
C TYR A 219 20.94 15.08 -0.72
N ARG A 220 20.89 13.75 -0.72
CA ARG A 220 22.10 12.91 -0.83
C ARG A 220 22.85 13.13 -2.14
N LEU A 221 22.16 13.33 -3.25
CA LEU A 221 22.78 13.61 -4.55
C LEU A 221 23.57 14.94 -4.53
N GLN A 222 23.09 15.92 -3.78
CA GLN A 222 23.79 17.21 -3.60
C GLN A 222 25.01 17.09 -2.66
N HIS A 223 25.07 16.06 -1.82
CA HIS A 223 26.13 15.83 -0.82
C HIS A 223 26.84 14.48 -1.01
N ARG A 224 27.12 14.11 -2.27
CA ARG A 224 27.67 12.79 -2.65
C ARG A 224 28.99 12.45 -1.97
N ASP A 225 29.82 13.44 -1.74
CA ASP A 225 31.14 13.24 -1.12
C ASP A 225 31.07 13.03 0.39
N GLU A 226 29.96 13.38 1.03
CA GLU A 226 29.78 13.30 2.48
C GLU A 226 29.13 11.97 2.90
N PHE A 227 28.26 11.39 2.05
CA PHE A 227 27.47 10.20 2.36
C PHE A 227 27.73 9.10 1.32
N THR A 228 28.52 8.11 1.69
CA THR A 228 29.01 7.07 0.76
C THR A 228 28.42 5.68 1.02
N TYR A 229 27.80 5.46 2.18
CA TYR A 229 27.24 4.16 2.50
C TYR A 229 26.04 3.81 1.62
N CYS A 230 26.10 2.64 0.95
CA CYS A 230 25.01 2.08 0.17
C CYS A 230 24.35 0.92 0.92
N PRO A 231 23.07 0.95 1.24
CA PRO A 231 22.35 -0.20 1.78
C PRO A 231 22.25 -1.29 0.71
N LYS A 232 22.00 -2.54 1.12
CA LYS A 232 21.81 -3.63 0.16
C LYS A 232 20.54 -3.45 -0.67
N VAL A 233 19.49 -2.91 -0.05
CA VAL A 233 18.18 -2.73 -0.66
C VAL A 233 17.40 -1.63 0.04
N ILE A 234 16.52 -0.99 -0.70
CA ILE A 234 15.50 -0.08 -0.18
C ILE A 234 14.13 -0.69 -0.43
N THR A 235 13.20 -0.52 0.51
CA THR A 235 11.80 -0.93 0.30
C THR A 235 10.85 0.20 0.62
N THR A 236 9.89 0.42 -0.28
CA THR A 236 8.84 1.41 -0.16
C THR A 236 7.49 0.75 0.13
N THR A 237 6.55 1.51 0.64
CA THR A 237 5.16 1.08 0.87
C THR A 237 4.25 2.28 1.14
N GLY A 238 2.95 2.08 0.99
CA GLY A 238 1.91 2.99 1.50
C GLY A 238 1.53 4.16 0.60
N ASN A 239 2.39 4.56 -0.32
CA ASN A 239 2.11 5.48 -1.43
C ASN A 239 2.58 4.82 -2.73
N ILE A 240 2.17 5.35 -3.87
CA ILE A 240 2.70 4.92 -5.17
C ILE A 240 4.16 5.35 -5.26
N LEU A 241 5.01 4.44 -5.69
CA LEU A 241 6.39 4.74 -6.09
C LEU A 241 6.40 5.05 -7.59
N TYR A 242 6.70 6.29 -7.95
CA TYR A 242 6.81 6.71 -9.34
C TYR A 242 8.16 6.35 -9.94
N ASP A 243 8.20 6.20 -11.28
CA ASP A 243 9.41 5.73 -11.97
C ASP A 243 10.60 6.68 -11.76
N ASN A 244 10.38 8.00 -11.82
CA ASN A 244 11.39 9.02 -11.53
C ASN A 244 11.87 9.01 -10.07
N GLU A 245 10.95 8.82 -9.11
CA GLU A 245 11.33 8.69 -7.70
C GLU A 245 12.21 7.47 -7.48
N ARG A 246 11.83 6.34 -8.09
CA ARG A 246 12.62 5.12 -8.09
C ARG A 246 14.03 5.36 -8.63
N GLU A 247 14.13 5.95 -9.83
CA GLU A 247 15.41 6.23 -10.48
C GLU A 247 16.29 7.13 -9.62
N THR A 248 15.73 8.21 -9.09
CA THR A 248 16.46 9.14 -8.20
C THR A 248 16.94 8.45 -6.92
N ILE A 249 16.08 7.63 -6.31
CA ILE A 249 16.42 6.90 -5.09
C ILE A 249 17.50 5.85 -5.37
N GLU A 250 17.36 5.08 -6.45
CA GLU A 250 18.35 4.07 -6.84
C GLU A 250 19.70 4.71 -7.17
N GLU A 251 19.72 5.84 -7.88
CA GLU A 251 20.92 6.60 -8.17
C GLU A 251 21.59 7.12 -6.88
N ALA A 252 20.79 7.75 -6.03
CA ALA A 252 21.30 8.35 -4.79
C ALA A 252 21.91 7.33 -3.84
N PHE A 253 21.27 6.18 -3.66
CA PHE A 253 21.69 5.17 -2.67
C PHE A 253 22.50 4.01 -3.27
N GLY A 254 22.65 3.95 -4.59
CA GLY A 254 23.45 2.91 -5.28
C GLY A 254 22.88 1.49 -5.09
N CYS A 255 21.58 1.33 -4.88
CA CYS A 255 20.95 0.03 -4.68
C CYS A 255 19.53 0.00 -5.27
N LYS A 256 18.97 -1.21 -5.42
CA LYS A 256 17.62 -1.38 -5.95
C LYS A 256 16.55 -1.05 -4.92
N VAL A 257 15.44 -0.47 -5.42
CA VAL A 257 14.21 -0.23 -4.66
C VAL A 257 13.20 -1.33 -4.97
N PHE A 258 12.57 -1.87 -3.92
CA PHE A 258 11.48 -2.81 -4.02
C PHE A 258 10.24 -2.24 -3.35
N ASP A 259 9.14 -2.20 -4.09
CA ASP A 259 7.89 -1.67 -3.58
C ASP A 259 6.98 -2.77 -3.02
N ALA A 260 6.18 -2.39 -2.02
CA ALA A 260 5.23 -3.28 -1.37
C ALA A 260 3.89 -2.57 -1.17
N TYR A 261 2.84 -3.17 -1.65
CA TYR A 261 1.47 -2.72 -1.47
C TYR A 261 0.76 -3.58 -0.42
N GLY A 262 -0.10 -2.94 0.37
CA GLY A 262 -0.99 -3.61 1.31
C GLY A 262 -2.22 -2.77 1.59
N SER A 263 -3.38 -3.42 1.66
CA SER A 263 -4.66 -2.78 1.92
C SER A 263 -5.44 -3.46 3.05
N GLU A 264 -6.45 -2.77 3.55
CA GLU A 264 -7.53 -3.41 4.32
C GLU A 264 -8.19 -4.49 3.43
N GLY A 265 -8.60 -5.61 4.00
CA GLY A 265 -9.11 -6.76 3.23
C GLY A 265 -8.02 -7.73 2.79
N ASN A 266 -6.77 -7.46 3.20
CA ASN A 266 -5.62 -8.37 3.08
C ASN A 266 -5.18 -8.65 1.63
N SER A 267 -5.25 -7.66 0.75
CA SER A 267 -4.52 -7.69 -0.50
C SER A 267 -3.10 -7.20 -0.26
N ASN A 268 -2.14 -8.11 -0.11
CA ASN A 268 -0.72 -7.81 0.03
C ASN A 268 0.02 -8.24 -1.23
N VAL A 269 0.66 -7.28 -1.86
CA VAL A 269 1.35 -7.44 -3.13
C VAL A 269 2.78 -6.95 -3.01
N PHE A 270 3.75 -7.76 -3.40
CA PHE A 270 5.18 -7.46 -3.30
C PHE A 270 5.82 -7.45 -4.68
N GLU A 271 6.65 -6.47 -4.93
CA GLU A 271 7.41 -6.38 -6.17
C GLU A 271 8.24 -7.65 -6.39
N CYS A 272 8.33 -8.07 -7.65
CA CYS A 272 9.09 -9.25 -8.03
C CYS A 272 10.60 -8.99 -7.91
N THR A 273 11.35 -10.01 -7.53
CA THR A 273 12.81 -9.95 -7.44
C THR A 273 13.50 -9.68 -8.78
N THR A 274 12.80 -9.89 -9.89
CA THR A 274 13.26 -9.60 -11.25
C THR A 274 12.78 -8.24 -11.78
N HIS A 275 12.09 -7.45 -10.95
CA HIS A 275 11.50 -6.15 -11.30
C HIS A 275 10.55 -6.19 -12.52
N CYS A 276 9.87 -7.32 -12.74
CA CYS A 276 8.89 -7.50 -13.83
C CYS A 276 7.44 -7.18 -13.40
N GLY A 277 7.22 -6.45 -12.33
CA GLY A 277 5.92 -6.20 -11.71
C GLY A 277 5.87 -6.77 -10.30
N TYR A 278 4.69 -7.17 -9.85
CA TYR A 278 4.44 -7.60 -8.47
C TYR A 278 3.75 -8.96 -8.43
N HIS A 279 3.81 -9.62 -7.27
CA HIS A 279 3.04 -10.84 -6.98
C HIS A 279 2.11 -10.64 -5.80
N SER A 280 0.83 -11.01 -5.97
CA SER A 280 -0.14 -11.07 -4.87
C SER A 280 0.24 -12.19 -3.90
N SER A 281 -0.06 -12.00 -2.63
CA SER A 281 0.16 -13.04 -1.60
C SER A 281 -1.10 -13.88 -1.45
N GLU A 282 -1.30 -14.82 -2.36
CA GLU A 282 -2.54 -15.58 -2.49
C GLU A 282 -2.80 -16.55 -1.34
N GLU A 283 -1.77 -16.93 -0.59
CA GLU A 283 -1.94 -17.66 0.67
C GLU A 283 -2.56 -16.80 1.78
N TYR A 284 -2.56 -15.48 1.61
CA TYR A 284 -3.09 -14.55 2.59
C TYR A 284 -4.52 -14.12 2.27
N GLY A 285 -4.83 -13.87 1.01
CA GLY A 285 -6.15 -13.44 0.56
C GLY A 285 -6.40 -13.71 -0.92
N ILE A 286 -7.64 -13.58 -1.33
CA ILE A 286 -8.05 -13.60 -2.73
C ILE A 286 -8.08 -12.16 -3.23
N THR A 287 -7.50 -11.90 -4.40
CA THR A 287 -7.52 -10.60 -5.08
C THR A 287 -8.23 -10.74 -6.41
N GLU A 288 -9.41 -10.12 -6.54
CA GLU A 288 -10.16 -10.00 -7.79
C GLU A 288 -9.85 -8.63 -8.42
N ILE A 289 -9.65 -8.59 -9.74
CA ILE A 289 -9.55 -7.33 -10.50
C ILE A 289 -10.78 -7.23 -11.39
N LEU A 290 -11.65 -6.26 -11.10
CA LEU A 290 -12.99 -6.17 -11.68
C LEU A 290 -13.20 -4.85 -12.42
N ASP A 291 -13.96 -4.91 -13.52
CA ASP A 291 -14.43 -3.73 -14.23
C ASP A 291 -15.58 -3.02 -13.47
N GLU A 292 -16.19 -2.01 -14.08
CA GLU A 292 -17.30 -1.24 -13.49
C GLU A 292 -18.56 -2.09 -13.28
N ASP A 293 -18.76 -3.10 -14.13
CA ASP A 293 -19.89 -4.03 -14.08
C ASP A 293 -19.68 -5.20 -13.11
N GLY A 294 -18.46 -5.29 -12.54
CA GLY A 294 -18.07 -6.34 -11.59
C GLY A 294 -17.57 -7.63 -12.25
N ASN A 295 -17.22 -7.60 -13.54
CA ASN A 295 -16.66 -8.73 -14.25
C ASN A 295 -15.12 -8.73 -14.15
N PRO A 296 -14.47 -9.92 -14.18
CA PRO A 296 -13.02 -10.02 -14.21
C PRO A 296 -12.40 -9.31 -15.42
N THR A 297 -11.34 -8.53 -15.17
CA THR A 297 -10.62 -7.78 -16.20
C THR A 297 -9.11 -7.76 -15.92
N LEU A 298 -8.30 -7.42 -16.92
CA LEU A 298 -6.86 -7.24 -16.72
C LEU A 298 -6.52 -5.89 -16.04
N LYS A 299 -7.40 -4.90 -16.11
CA LYS A 299 -7.20 -3.61 -15.43
C LYS A 299 -8.52 -3.14 -14.84
N GLY A 300 -8.59 -3.00 -13.52
CA GLY A 300 -9.81 -2.63 -12.84
C GLY A 300 -9.65 -2.44 -11.36
N ARG A 301 -10.78 -2.37 -10.68
CA ARG A 301 -10.86 -2.21 -9.22
C ARG A 301 -10.37 -3.45 -8.51
N VAL A 302 -9.65 -3.24 -7.42
CA VAL A 302 -9.20 -4.32 -6.53
C VAL A 302 -10.31 -4.65 -5.55
N VAL A 303 -10.78 -5.88 -5.60
CA VAL A 303 -11.71 -6.45 -4.62
C VAL A 303 -11.00 -7.59 -3.91
N ALA A 304 -10.96 -7.55 -2.57
CA ALA A 304 -10.17 -8.46 -1.76
C ALA A 304 -11.04 -9.30 -0.82
N THR A 305 -10.65 -10.57 -0.63
CA THR A 305 -11.25 -11.45 0.39
C THR A 305 -10.16 -11.93 1.34
N ASP A 306 -10.29 -11.58 2.63
CA ASP A 306 -9.37 -11.99 3.70
C ASP A 306 -9.66 -13.43 4.14
N LEU A 307 -8.75 -14.35 3.87
CA LEU A 307 -8.92 -15.78 4.18
C LEU A 307 -8.64 -16.14 5.67
N TRP A 308 -8.24 -15.17 6.49
CA TRP A 308 -7.74 -15.46 7.86
C TRP A 308 -8.41 -14.66 8.98
N ASN A 309 -9.19 -13.63 8.63
CA ASN A 309 -9.82 -12.79 9.63
C ASN A 309 -11.25 -13.24 9.94
N TYR A 310 -11.39 -14.03 10.96
CA TYR A 310 -12.69 -14.52 11.45
C TYR A 310 -13.37 -13.57 12.45
N ALA A 311 -12.69 -12.52 12.91
CA ALA A 311 -13.29 -11.51 13.78
C ALA A 311 -14.19 -10.54 13.02
N HIS A 312 -13.68 -10.04 11.90
CA HIS A 312 -14.33 -9.12 10.98
C HIS A 312 -14.00 -9.56 9.55
N PRO A 313 -14.68 -10.59 9.05
CA PRO A 313 -14.41 -11.08 7.69
C PRO A 313 -14.63 -9.99 6.66
N PHE A 314 -13.63 -9.77 5.81
CA PHE A 314 -13.76 -8.99 4.59
C PHE A 314 -13.91 -9.97 3.42
N ILE A 315 -15.14 -10.14 2.91
CA ILE A 315 -15.44 -10.99 1.76
C ILE A 315 -15.89 -10.08 0.64
N ARG A 316 -15.17 -10.09 -0.49
CA ARG A 316 -15.36 -9.19 -1.63
C ARG A 316 -15.36 -7.70 -1.25
N TYR A 317 -14.35 -7.30 -0.49
CA TYR A 317 -14.21 -5.91 -0.05
C TYR A 317 -13.50 -5.07 -1.11
N ASP A 318 -14.20 -4.02 -1.58
CA ASP A 318 -13.64 -3.01 -2.50
C ASP A 318 -12.64 -2.13 -1.75
N VAL A 319 -11.36 -2.27 -2.06
CA VAL A 319 -10.29 -1.49 -1.45
C VAL A 319 -10.14 -0.11 -2.07
N GLN A 320 -10.88 0.18 -3.14
CA GLN A 320 -10.89 1.44 -3.90
C GLN A 320 -9.54 1.77 -4.57
N ASP A 321 -8.74 0.76 -4.85
CA ASP A 321 -7.49 0.89 -5.61
C ASP A 321 -7.65 0.21 -6.97
N ILE A 322 -6.86 0.63 -7.98
CA ILE A 322 -6.84 0.07 -9.32
C ILE A 322 -5.52 -0.67 -9.52
N MET A 323 -5.60 -1.89 -10.05
CA MET A 323 -4.44 -2.67 -10.50
C MET A 323 -4.60 -3.13 -11.95
N GLU A 324 -3.46 -3.37 -12.57
CA GLU A 324 -3.32 -3.97 -13.90
C GLU A 324 -2.56 -5.28 -13.78
N LEU A 325 -3.14 -6.36 -14.32
CA LEU A 325 -2.53 -7.69 -14.33
C LEU A 325 -1.64 -7.88 -15.56
N ASP A 326 -0.63 -8.74 -15.41
CA ASP A 326 0.13 -9.31 -16.51
C ASP A 326 -0.25 -10.79 -16.63
N PRO A 327 -0.90 -11.22 -17.72
CA PRO A 327 -1.27 -12.63 -17.89
C PRO A 327 -0.06 -13.52 -18.22
N THR A 328 1.12 -12.96 -18.48
CA THR A 328 2.31 -13.73 -18.81
C THR A 328 2.95 -14.32 -17.55
N PRO A 329 3.40 -15.60 -17.60
CA PRO A 329 4.14 -16.19 -16.50
C PRO A 329 5.40 -15.40 -16.17
N CYS A 330 5.62 -15.11 -14.89
CA CYS A 330 6.80 -14.39 -14.46
C CYS A 330 8.06 -15.28 -14.50
N SER A 331 9.17 -14.72 -14.95
CA SER A 331 10.47 -15.42 -15.00
C SER A 331 11.03 -15.81 -13.62
N CYS A 332 10.46 -15.29 -12.53
CA CYS A 332 10.88 -15.66 -11.17
C CYS A 332 10.41 -17.05 -10.71
N GLY A 333 9.55 -17.72 -11.50
CA GLY A 333 9.04 -19.06 -11.23
C GLY A 333 7.88 -19.14 -10.24
N ARG A 334 7.32 -18.00 -9.77
CA ARG A 334 6.12 -17.97 -8.93
C ARG A 334 4.87 -18.03 -9.79
N ALA A 335 3.91 -18.88 -9.38
CA ALA A 335 2.59 -18.97 -9.99
C ALA A 335 1.54 -18.04 -9.38
N HIS A 336 1.95 -17.19 -8.44
CA HIS A 336 1.08 -16.17 -7.86
C HIS A 336 0.57 -15.19 -8.91
N LEU A 337 -0.62 -14.62 -8.68
CA LEU A 337 -1.20 -13.57 -9.52
C LEU A 337 -0.16 -12.48 -9.80
N HIS A 338 0.12 -12.27 -11.09
CA HIS A 338 1.14 -11.33 -11.54
C HIS A 338 0.48 -9.97 -11.81
N VAL A 339 0.86 -8.97 -11.01
CA VAL A 339 0.38 -7.59 -11.15
C VAL A 339 1.45 -6.79 -11.88
N LYS A 340 1.08 -6.25 -13.04
CA LYS A 340 1.96 -5.43 -13.87
C LYS A 340 2.18 -4.05 -13.23
N ARG A 341 1.09 -3.44 -12.75
CA ARG A 341 1.13 -2.08 -12.19
C ARG A 341 0.03 -1.84 -11.16
N ILE A 342 0.35 -1.04 -10.15
CA ILE A 342 -0.58 -0.50 -9.16
C ILE A 342 -0.81 0.97 -9.51
N TRP A 343 -2.07 1.35 -9.80
CA TRP A 343 -2.43 2.69 -10.28
C TRP A 343 -2.89 3.64 -9.17
N GLY A 344 -3.09 3.12 -7.94
CA GLY A 344 -3.62 3.87 -6.81
C GLY A 344 -5.14 3.92 -6.76
N ARG A 345 -5.69 4.89 -6.04
CA ARG A 345 -7.10 4.93 -5.70
C ARG A 345 -7.97 5.45 -6.81
N ASP A 346 -9.14 4.82 -7.00
CA ASP A 346 -10.18 5.23 -7.93
C ASP A 346 -10.75 6.64 -7.58
N ASN A 347 -10.83 6.98 -6.31
CA ASN A 347 -11.29 8.29 -5.85
C ASN A 347 -10.26 9.44 -5.99
N GLU A 348 -9.11 9.18 -6.56
CA GLU A 348 -8.12 10.16 -6.98
C GLU A 348 -8.02 10.25 -8.51
N LEU A 349 -9.10 9.91 -9.21
CA LEU A 349 -9.23 10.08 -10.65
C LEU A 349 -9.96 11.39 -10.97
N LEU A 350 -9.34 12.25 -11.76
CA LEU A 350 -10.00 13.37 -12.40
C LEU A 350 -10.64 12.88 -13.70
N VAL A 351 -11.92 13.17 -13.88
CA VAL A 351 -12.66 12.76 -15.08
C VAL A 351 -12.96 14.00 -15.92
N ALA A 352 -12.37 14.07 -17.11
CA ALA A 352 -12.66 15.15 -18.07
C ALA A 352 -14.10 15.03 -18.63
N PRO A 353 -14.70 16.11 -19.14
CA PRO A 353 -16.03 16.07 -19.78
C PRO A 353 -16.14 15.06 -20.93
N SER A 354 -15.03 14.73 -21.58
CA SER A 354 -14.93 13.68 -22.60
C SER A 354 -15.06 12.25 -22.07
N GLY A 355 -15.13 12.06 -20.74
CA GLY A 355 -15.06 10.76 -20.08
C GLY A 355 -13.62 10.23 -19.90
N ARG A 356 -12.61 10.93 -20.39
CA ARG A 356 -11.22 10.54 -20.21
C ARG A 356 -10.81 10.68 -18.74
N ARG A 357 -10.17 9.65 -18.20
CA ARG A 357 -9.77 9.55 -16.80
C ARG A 357 -8.28 9.84 -16.65
N TYR A 358 -7.95 10.70 -15.68
CA TYR A 358 -6.59 11.08 -15.34
C TYR A 358 -6.26 10.66 -13.92
N THR A 359 -5.25 9.81 -13.78
CA THR A 359 -4.70 9.41 -12.48
C THR A 359 -3.61 10.40 -12.05
N VAL A 360 -3.20 10.34 -10.79
CA VAL A 360 -2.04 11.08 -10.28
C VAL A 360 -0.82 10.88 -11.16
N HIS A 361 -0.62 9.67 -11.69
CA HIS A 361 0.49 9.35 -12.60
C HIS A 361 0.49 10.19 -13.89
N HIS A 362 -0.66 10.49 -14.48
CA HIS A 362 -0.70 11.37 -15.67
C HIS A 362 -0.16 12.75 -15.35
N PHE A 363 -0.48 13.27 -14.17
CA PHE A 363 -0.01 14.59 -13.75
C PHE A 363 1.47 14.59 -13.40
N THR A 364 1.94 13.55 -12.69
CA THR A 364 3.37 13.42 -12.37
C THR A 364 4.21 13.29 -13.63
N VAL A 365 3.84 12.43 -14.57
CA VAL A 365 4.54 12.30 -15.87
C VAL A 365 4.53 13.62 -16.64
N PHE A 366 3.44 14.37 -16.60
CA PHE A 366 3.39 15.67 -17.22
C PHE A 366 4.45 16.61 -16.63
N PHE A 367 4.45 16.80 -15.31
CA PHE A 367 5.40 17.68 -14.65
C PHE A 367 6.86 17.20 -14.75
N GLU A 368 7.10 15.91 -14.97
CA GLU A 368 8.43 15.32 -15.02
C GLU A 368 9.02 15.23 -16.43
N SER A 369 8.17 14.93 -17.41
CA SER A 369 8.65 14.56 -18.76
C SER A 369 8.13 15.45 -19.89
N THR A 370 7.01 16.16 -19.68
CA THR A 370 6.34 16.93 -20.73
C THR A 370 6.64 18.42 -20.62
N VAL A 371 6.89 18.89 -19.41
CA VAL A 371 7.19 20.30 -19.10
C VAL A 371 8.68 20.56 -19.30
N SER A 372 9.05 21.76 -19.80
CA SER A 372 10.46 22.12 -19.90
C SER A 372 11.16 22.12 -18.53
N PRO A 373 12.47 21.90 -18.47
CA PRO A 373 13.20 21.91 -17.20
C PRO A 373 13.01 23.21 -16.40
N GLU A 374 12.94 24.35 -17.08
CA GLU A 374 12.75 25.66 -16.44
C GLU A 374 11.39 25.77 -15.76
N LEU A 375 10.34 25.27 -16.42
CA LEU A 375 8.98 25.23 -15.86
C LEU A 375 8.87 24.26 -14.67
N LYS A 376 9.47 23.06 -14.83
CA LYS A 376 9.52 22.03 -13.77
C LYS A 376 10.19 22.57 -12.51
N ASP A 377 11.34 23.21 -12.67
CA ASP A 377 12.15 23.74 -11.58
C ASP A 377 11.50 24.90 -10.82
N SER A 378 10.42 25.48 -11.33
CA SER A 378 9.69 26.59 -10.71
C SER A 378 8.53 26.16 -9.83
N ILE A 379 8.13 24.87 -9.86
CA ILE A 379 6.97 24.34 -9.13
C ILE A 379 7.45 23.28 -8.14
N ASP A 380 7.24 23.55 -6.85
CA ASP A 380 7.60 22.64 -5.77
C ASP A 380 6.50 21.60 -5.50
N GLN A 381 5.23 22.00 -5.66
CA GLN A 381 4.09 21.13 -5.38
C GLN A 381 2.91 21.48 -6.29
N PHE A 382 2.06 20.49 -6.56
CA PHE A 382 0.81 20.69 -7.28
C PHE A 382 -0.35 19.86 -6.69
N GLN A 383 -1.60 20.31 -6.94
CA GLN A 383 -2.82 19.60 -6.60
C GLN A 383 -3.93 19.99 -7.57
N PHE A 384 -4.58 19.01 -8.18
CA PHE A 384 -5.79 19.22 -8.96
C PHE A 384 -7.03 19.07 -8.08
N VAL A 385 -7.99 20.02 -8.21
CA VAL A 385 -9.28 19.97 -7.55
C VAL A 385 -10.36 20.00 -8.64
N GLN A 386 -11.09 18.92 -8.81
CA GLN A 386 -12.28 18.89 -9.66
C GLN A 386 -13.49 19.23 -8.82
N HIS A 387 -14.20 20.28 -9.20
CA HIS A 387 -15.39 20.78 -8.52
C HIS A 387 -16.64 20.02 -8.95
N VAL A 388 -17.70 20.15 -8.16
CA VAL A 388 -19.00 19.49 -8.43
C VAL A 388 -19.59 19.90 -9.79
N ASP A 389 -19.33 21.13 -10.24
CA ASP A 389 -19.78 21.65 -11.54
C ASP A 389 -18.94 21.18 -12.73
N GLY A 390 -17.91 20.33 -12.48
CA GLY A 390 -17.02 19.81 -13.52
C GLY A 390 -15.83 20.71 -13.85
N THR A 391 -15.75 21.91 -13.27
CA THR A 391 -14.57 22.80 -13.44
C THR A 391 -13.38 22.23 -12.65
N THR A 392 -12.16 22.62 -13.04
CA THR A 392 -10.93 22.13 -12.41
C THR A 392 -10.06 23.29 -11.97
N THR A 393 -9.58 23.24 -10.73
CA THR A 393 -8.54 24.12 -10.22
C THR A 393 -7.22 23.37 -10.09
N LEU A 394 -6.15 23.91 -10.65
CA LEU A 394 -4.78 23.46 -10.41
C LEU A 394 -4.12 24.41 -9.39
N LYS A 395 -3.91 23.92 -8.17
CA LYS A 395 -3.13 24.61 -7.14
C LYS A 395 -1.66 24.29 -7.30
N ILE A 396 -0.80 25.30 -7.30
CA ILE A 396 0.66 25.13 -7.37
C ILE A 396 1.34 25.87 -6.24
N VAL A 397 2.35 25.24 -5.63
CA VAL A 397 3.33 25.91 -4.77
C VAL A 397 4.55 26.17 -5.61
N VAL A 398 5.00 27.42 -5.60
CA VAL A 398 6.07 27.89 -6.49
C VAL A 398 7.27 28.36 -5.69
N ASN A 399 8.43 28.42 -6.34
CA ASN A 399 9.66 28.92 -5.75
C ASN A 399 10.14 30.20 -6.47
N ALA A 400 11.33 30.68 -6.12
CA ALA A 400 11.89 31.93 -6.64
C ALA A 400 12.14 31.97 -8.18
N LYS A 401 12.04 30.83 -8.87
CA LYS A 401 12.18 30.73 -10.33
C LYS A 401 10.87 30.91 -11.09
N TYR A 402 9.76 31.00 -10.36
CA TYR A 402 8.43 31.13 -10.97
C TYR A 402 8.22 32.50 -11.61
N ASP A 403 7.59 32.49 -12.77
CA ASP A 403 7.00 33.66 -13.40
C ASP A 403 5.59 33.33 -13.94
N GLN A 404 4.82 34.36 -14.31
CA GLN A 404 3.43 34.22 -14.73
C GLN A 404 3.26 33.37 -16.01
N SER A 405 4.27 33.29 -16.87
CA SER A 405 4.21 32.50 -18.10
C SER A 405 4.05 31.00 -17.82
N VAL A 406 4.50 30.54 -16.65
CA VAL A 406 4.30 29.17 -16.16
C VAL A 406 2.82 28.86 -15.97
N ALA A 407 2.09 29.75 -15.27
CA ALA A 407 0.65 29.57 -15.07
C ALA A 407 -0.13 29.62 -16.39
N ASP A 408 0.23 30.54 -17.29
CA ASP A 408 -0.41 30.69 -18.60
C ASP A 408 -0.21 29.44 -19.47
N TYR A 409 0.99 28.86 -19.44
CA TYR A 409 1.30 27.60 -20.11
C TYR A 409 0.50 26.43 -19.54
N LEU A 410 0.49 26.26 -18.19
CA LEU A 410 -0.23 25.19 -17.53
C LEU A 410 -1.73 25.28 -17.81
N LYS A 411 -2.28 26.48 -17.75
CA LYS A 411 -3.68 26.73 -18.08
C LYS A 411 -4.01 26.28 -19.47
N THR A 412 -3.27 26.79 -20.48
CA THR A 412 -3.48 26.47 -21.88
C THR A 412 -3.36 24.99 -22.17
N TYR A 413 -2.36 24.32 -21.57
CA TYR A 413 -2.13 22.89 -21.74
C TYR A 413 -3.30 22.07 -21.17
N TRP A 414 -3.68 22.30 -19.91
CA TRP A 414 -4.70 21.50 -19.26
C TRP A 414 -6.11 21.79 -19.74
N GLU A 415 -6.43 23.02 -20.13
CA GLU A 415 -7.71 23.32 -20.79
C GLU A 415 -7.86 22.55 -22.10
N ARG A 416 -6.80 22.44 -22.89
CA ARG A 416 -6.79 21.62 -24.10
C ARG A 416 -6.94 20.13 -23.80
N GLU A 417 -6.20 19.61 -22.79
CA GLU A 417 -6.22 18.19 -22.42
C GLU A 417 -7.56 17.75 -21.82
N PHE A 418 -8.18 18.58 -21.00
CA PHE A 418 -9.45 18.26 -20.37
C PHE A 418 -10.66 18.60 -21.25
N GLY A 419 -10.51 19.54 -22.18
CA GLY A 419 -11.63 20.12 -22.90
C GLY A 419 -12.57 20.95 -22.00
N ALA A 420 -12.04 21.51 -20.93
CA ALA A 420 -12.75 22.27 -19.92
C ALA A 420 -11.85 23.36 -19.32
N LEU A 421 -12.48 24.40 -18.74
CA LEU A 421 -11.74 25.50 -18.11
C LEU A 421 -10.94 24.99 -16.89
N VAL A 422 -9.71 25.49 -16.79
CA VAL A 422 -8.79 25.22 -15.69
C VAL A 422 -8.35 26.53 -15.04
N ASP A 423 -8.62 26.65 -13.74
CA ASP A 423 -8.15 27.78 -12.93
C ASP A 423 -6.79 27.45 -12.31
N ILE A 424 -5.82 28.35 -12.43
CA ILE A 424 -4.50 28.18 -11.82
C ILE A 424 -4.37 29.03 -10.59
N GLN A 425 -4.14 28.42 -9.45
CA GLN A 425 -4.00 29.10 -8.16
C GLN A 425 -2.59 28.90 -7.59
N VAL A 426 -1.85 29.98 -7.44
CA VAL A 426 -0.60 29.98 -6.67
C VAL A 426 -0.93 30.05 -5.19
N VAL A 427 -0.45 29.08 -4.43
CA VAL A 427 -0.70 28.96 -2.98
C VAL A 427 0.62 28.80 -2.22
N ASP A 428 0.67 29.28 -0.98
CA ASP A 428 1.88 29.15 -0.16
C ASP A 428 2.18 27.71 0.22
N ARG A 429 1.14 26.89 0.38
CA ARG A 429 1.27 25.48 0.72
C ARG A 429 0.05 24.68 0.28
N ILE A 430 0.26 23.39 -0.04
CA ILE A 430 -0.80 22.41 -0.18
C ILE A 430 -0.91 21.63 1.13
N PRO A 431 -2.09 21.64 1.80
CA PRO A 431 -2.26 20.98 3.09
C PRO A 431 -1.94 19.49 3.03
N ILE A 432 -1.17 19.01 4.00
CA ILE A 432 -0.98 17.59 4.25
C ILE A 432 -2.14 17.14 5.14
N MET A 433 -2.81 16.05 4.79
CA MET A 433 -3.92 15.52 5.58
C MET A 433 -3.44 14.97 6.94
N HIS A 434 -4.37 14.77 7.89
CA HIS A 434 -4.07 14.25 9.24
C HIS A 434 -3.35 12.88 9.26
N ASN A 435 -3.37 12.15 8.14
CA ASN A 435 -2.64 10.89 7.96
C ASN A 435 -1.26 11.07 7.30
N ASN A 436 -0.79 12.31 7.19
CA ASN A 436 0.46 12.68 6.54
C ASN A 436 0.58 12.24 5.06
N LYS A 437 -0.55 12.02 4.40
CA LYS A 437 -0.61 11.78 2.96
C LYS A 437 -0.99 13.07 2.25
N ARG A 438 -0.28 13.38 1.17
CA ARG A 438 -0.65 14.45 0.24
C ARG A 438 -1.67 13.90 -0.75
N ARG A 439 -2.73 14.65 -1.05
CA ARG A 439 -3.62 14.34 -2.18
C ARG A 439 -3.22 15.19 -3.36
N PHE A 440 -2.90 14.54 -4.46
CA PHE A 440 -2.61 15.22 -5.74
C PHE A 440 -3.88 15.54 -6.51
N ILE A 441 -4.94 14.78 -6.29
CA ILE A 441 -6.26 14.98 -6.89
C ILE A 441 -7.30 15.02 -5.77
N ILE A 442 -8.17 16.02 -5.82
CA ILE A 442 -9.40 16.10 -5.01
C ILE A 442 -10.57 16.16 -5.98
N VAL A 443 -11.52 15.26 -5.84
CA VAL A 443 -12.80 15.33 -6.52
C VAL A 443 -13.85 15.67 -5.47
N GLU A 444 -14.47 16.84 -5.60
CA GLU A 444 -15.58 17.28 -4.75
C GLU A 444 -16.83 16.49 -5.13
N LYS A 445 -17.66 16.17 -4.12
CA LYS A 445 -18.88 15.37 -4.28
C LYS A 445 -20.09 16.16 -3.91
#